data_76af398205a5c6603a19509df3b80b57
#
_entry.id   76af398205a5c6603a19509df3b80b57
#
_cell.length_a   1.000
_cell.length_b   1.000
_cell.length_c   1.000
_cell.angle_alpha   90.00
_cell.angle_beta   90.00
_cell.angle_gamma   90.00
#
_symmetry.space_group_name_H-M   'P 1'
#
loop_
_entity.id
_entity.type
_entity.pdbx_description
1 polymer ?
#
loop_
_entity_poly.entity_id
_entity_poly.type
_entity_poly.pdbx_seq_one_letter_code
_entity_poly.pdbx_strand_id
1 'polypeptide(L)'
;MLRTFETNYLREVTELSSSLWEFSPNEGEFQGNVYPVWVPCCWENLPDFSAYRGTGSFRKEFEAEGNVRLVFKGVSHTATVLVDGKEVGSHYNAYTPFSVMLKDLEPGVHKLEVIADNRFSEKSALHVPNDYMSYGGISRGVAMEELEGAYIEYIHAVPERTEKGWNVKLAVKVVNLEDAEKIVELQVAVDGLFEITKEVNLKAGEEALVEETVDAGTPDVWEMDHPVLYTICAVLSDADGAFDDLASHLL
;
A
#
# COMPACT_ATOMS: atom_id res chain seq x y z
N MET A 1 -13.55 -5.64 14.32
CA MET A 1 -12.79 -5.87 13.08
C MET A 1 -11.53 -5.02 13.18
N LEU A 2 -10.35 -5.60 13.01
CA LEU A 2 -9.10 -4.84 13.00
C LEU A 2 -9.01 -4.13 11.65
N ARG A 3 -8.97 -2.80 11.64
CA ARG A 3 -8.69 -2.03 10.42
C ARG A 3 -7.21 -2.20 10.09
N THR A 4 -6.90 -2.67 8.91
CA THR A 4 -5.53 -2.80 8.39
C THR A 4 -5.08 -1.58 7.60
N PHE A 5 -6.03 -0.73 7.19
CA PHE A 5 -5.79 0.51 6.47
C PHE A 5 -6.38 1.70 7.22
N GLU A 6 -5.72 2.84 7.14
CA GLU A 6 -6.28 4.12 7.57
C GLU A 6 -7.33 4.58 6.56
N THR A 7 -8.36 5.26 7.05
CA THR A 7 -9.41 5.81 6.18
C THR A 7 -8.99 7.21 5.78
N ASN A 8 -8.81 7.45 4.50
CA ASN A 8 -8.67 8.78 3.94
C ASN A 8 -10.03 9.49 3.94
N TYR A 9 -10.06 10.80 3.83
CA TYR A 9 -11.29 11.59 3.79
C TYR A 9 -11.81 11.79 2.36
N LEU A 10 -10.90 11.88 1.40
CA LEU A 10 -11.20 12.18 -0.02
C LEU A 10 -10.95 10.95 -0.89
N ARG A 11 -9.79 10.31 -0.74
CA ARG A 11 -9.49 9.09 -1.47
C ARG A 11 -10.41 7.96 -1.03
N GLU A 12 -11.10 7.36 -1.98
CA GLU A 12 -11.93 6.19 -1.70
C GLU A 12 -11.04 4.95 -1.55
N VAL A 13 -11.16 4.29 -0.39
CA VAL A 13 -10.38 3.10 -0.04
C VAL A 13 -11.30 1.98 0.38
N THR A 14 -11.33 0.91 -0.41
CA THR A 14 -12.07 -0.32 -0.10
C THR A 14 -11.11 -1.39 0.42
N GLU A 15 -11.26 -1.80 1.68
CA GLU A 15 -10.49 -2.90 2.24
C GLU A 15 -10.99 -4.24 1.68
N LEU A 16 -10.16 -4.94 0.93
CA LEU A 16 -10.42 -6.27 0.37
C LEU A 16 -10.07 -7.39 1.36
N SER A 17 -9.17 -7.13 2.29
CA SER A 17 -8.89 -8.01 3.42
C SER A 17 -9.99 -7.96 4.49
N SER A 18 -9.82 -8.69 5.60
CA SER A 18 -10.88 -8.89 6.61
C SER A 18 -12.17 -9.48 6.03
N SER A 19 -12.03 -10.27 4.98
CA SER A 19 -13.11 -10.90 4.22
C SER A 19 -12.70 -12.29 3.73
N LEU A 20 -13.66 -13.02 3.20
CA LEU A 20 -13.46 -14.36 2.67
C LEU A 20 -12.85 -14.30 1.28
N TRP A 21 -11.81 -15.10 1.07
CA TRP A 21 -11.12 -15.36 -0.19
C TRP A 21 -11.11 -16.86 -0.47
N GLU A 22 -10.80 -17.23 -1.70
CA GLU A 22 -10.51 -18.60 -2.07
C GLU A 22 -9.00 -18.83 -2.11
N PHE A 23 -8.53 -19.87 -1.40
CA PHE A 23 -7.15 -20.33 -1.47
C PHE A 23 -7.09 -21.67 -2.19
N SER A 24 -6.10 -21.84 -3.07
CA SER A 24 -5.79 -23.13 -3.72
C SER A 24 -4.28 -23.33 -3.75
N PRO A 25 -3.77 -24.48 -3.29
CA PRO A 25 -2.39 -24.85 -3.54
C PRO A 25 -2.20 -25.18 -5.03
N ASN A 26 -1.09 -24.72 -5.61
CA ASN A 26 -0.82 -24.91 -7.03
C ASN A 26 -0.02 -26.18 -7.32
N GLU A 27 0.42 -26.88 -6.28
CA GLU A 27 1.21 -28.11 -6.38
C GLU A 27 0.97 -29.03 -5.17
N GLY A 28 1.47 -30.27 -5.22
CA GLY A 28 1.37 -31.25 -4.14
C GLY A 28 0.05 -32.01 -4.10
N GLU A 29 -0.17 -32.72 -2.97
CA GLU A 29 -1.30 -33.64 -2.80
C GLU A 29 -2.67 -32.95 -2.89
N PHE A 30 -2.76 -31.69 -2.45
CA PHE A 30 -4.01 -30.93 -2.41
C PHE A 30 -4.19 -30.00 -3.61
N GLN A 31 -3.37 -30.12 -4.64
CA GLN A 31 -3.46 -29.31 -5.85
C GLN A 31 -4.87 -29.31 -6.43
N GLY A 32 -5.39 -28.11 -6.72
CA GLY A 32 -6.72 -27.93 -7.32
C GLY A 32 -7.89 -27.91 -6.33
N ASN A 33 -7.66 -28.26 -5.05
CA ASN A 33 -8.67 -28.06 -4.02
C ASN A 33 -8.83 -26.56 -3.73
N VAL A 34 -10.03 -26.16 -3.33
CA VAL A 34 -10.36 -24.79 -2.98
C VAL A 34 -10.75 -24.71 -1.51
N TYR A 35 -10.11 -23.82 -0.78
CA TYR A 35 -10.34 -23.60 0.64
C TYR A 35 -10.82 -22.18 0.87
N PRO A 36 -11.95 -21.96 1.56
CA PRO A 36 -12.33 -20.63 1.99
C PRO A 36 -11.42 -20.15 3.12
N VAL A 37 -10.79 -18.99 2.97
CA VAL A 37 -9.87 -18.42 3.96
C VAL A 37 -10.16 -16.96 4.22
N TRP A 38 -9.95 -16.52 5.44
CA TRP A 38 -9.96 -15.10 5.79
C TRP A 38 -8.58 -14.49 5.55
N VAL A 39 -8.50 -13.49 4.70
CA VAL A 39 -7.28 -12.69 4.51
C VAL A 39 -7.26 -11.55 5.54
N PRO A 40 -6.15 -11.30 6.26
CA PRO A 40 -4.82 -11.93 6.16
C PRO A 40 -4.79 -13.42 6.53
N CYS A 41 -4.03 -14.21 5.76
CA CYS A 41 -3.91 -15.64 5.95
C CYS A 41 -2.50 -16.12 5.60
N CYS A 42 -1.88 -16.84 6.54
CA CYS A 42 -0.76 -17.71 6.23
C CYS A 42 -1.31 -19.14 6.12
N TRP A 43 -1.05 -19.82 5.04
CA TRP A 43 -1.63 -21.16 4.81
C TRP A 43 -1.18 -22.20 5.83
N GLU A 44 -0.06 -22.00 6.53
CA GLU A 44 0.38 -22.86 7.62
C GLU A 44 -0.60 -22.89 8.82
N ASN A 45 -1.54 -21.94 8.89
CA ASN A 45 -2.64 -21.96 9.87
C ASN A 45 -3.73 -22.97 9.50
N LEU A 46 -3.74 -23.49 8.26
CA LEU A 46 -4.64 -24.56 7.83
C LEU A 46 -3.99 -25.90 8.17
N PRO A 47 -4.71 -26.86 8.78
CA PRO A 47 -4.13 -28.12 9.27
C PRO A 47 -3.34 -28.91 8.23
N ASP A 48 -3.84 -28.92 6.97
CA ASP A 48 -3.23 -29.68 5.88
C ASP A 48 -1.96 -29.02 5.31
N PHE A 49 -1.68 -27.75 5.67
CA PHE A 49 -0.62 -26.94 5.08
C PHE A 49 0.46 -26.49 6.07
N SER A 50 0.49 -27.06 7.27
CA SER A 50 1.43 -26.66 8.34
C SER A 50 2.91 -26.72 7.94
N ALA A 51 3.27 -27.51 6.93
CA ALA A 51 4.63 -27.63 6.40
C ALA A 51 4.69 -27.40 4.88
N TYR A 52 3.64 -26.83 4.29
CA TYR A 52 3.58 -26.64 2.85
C TYR A 52 4.61 -25.62 2.38
N ARG A 53 5.41 -26.02 1.40
CA ARG A 53 6.34 -25.19 0.65
C ARG A 53 6.00 -25.30 -0.82
N GLY A 54 5.58 -24.19 -1.40
CA GLY A 54 5.09 -24.19 -2.77
C GLY A 54 4.52 -22.85 -3.17
N THR A 55 3.72 -22.90 -4.23
CA THR A 55 2.93 -21.74 -4.65
C THR A 55 1.46 -21.96 -4.32
N GLY A 56 0.78 -20.88 -3.94
CA GLY A 56 -0.64 -20.90 -3.65
C GLY A 56 -1.35 -19.67 -4.21
N SER A 57 -2.50 -19.88 -4.80
CA SER A 57 -3.34 -18.84 -5.38
C SER A 57 -4.43 -18.41 -4.41
N PHE A 58 -4.50 -17.12 -4.14
CA PHE A 58 -5.58 -16.46 -3.41
C PHE A 58 -6.44 -15.67 -4.39
N ARG A 59 -7.75 -15.92 -4.42
CA ARG A 59 -8.67 -15.31 -5.37
C ARG A 59 -9.77 -14.55 -4.68
N LYS A 60 -10.12 -13.40 -5.25
CA LYS A 60 -11.18 -12.50 -4.80
C LYS A 60 -11.80 -11.79 -5.99
N GLU A 61 -13.12 -11.66 -6.00
CA GLU A 61 -13.80 -10.73 -6.91
C GLU A 61 -13.92 -9.36 -6.24
N PHE A 62 -13.76 -8.30 -7.04
CA PHE A 62 -13.96 -6.91 -6.63
C PHE A 62 -14.65 -6.14 -7.75
N GLU A 63 -15.47 -5.15 -7.39
CA GLU A 63 -16.12 -4.25 -8.34
C GLU A 63 -15.31 -2.97 -8.44
N ALA A 64 -15.02 -2.52 -9.66
CA ALA A 64 -14.21 -1.33 -9.90
C ALA A 64 -14.41 -0.79 -11.33
N GLU A 65 -14.01 0.48 -11.52
CA GLU A 65 -13.89 1.15 -12.82
C GLU A 65 -12.77 2.19 -12.80
N GLY A 66 -12.30 2.60 -13.97
CA GLY A 66 -11.31 3.68 -14.12
C GLY A 66 -9.94 3.34 -13.55
N ASN A 67 -9.32 4.26 -12.82
CA ASN A 67 -7.99 4.09 -12.28
C ASN A 67 -8.03 3.54 -10.86
N VAL A 68 -7.42 2.38 -10.66
CA VAL A 68 -7.44 1.66 -9.39
C VAL A 68 -6.03 1.27 -8.98
N ARG A 69 -5.67 1.53 -7.74
CA ARG A 69 -4.45 1.01 -7.14
C ARG A 69 -4.77 -0.09 -6.14
N LEU A 70 -4.28 -1.31 -6.42
CA LEU A 70 -4.31 -2.41 -5.46
C LEU A 70 -3.10 -2.31 -4.55
N VAL A 71 -3.33 -2.21 -3.24
CA VAL A 71 -2.28 -2.04 -2.22
C VAL A 71 -2.20 -3.28 -1.36
N PHE A 72 -0.99 -3.86 -1.26
CA PHE A 72 -0.69 -5.04 -0.47
C PHE A 72 0.30 -4.67 0.63
N LYS A 73 -0.05 -4.89 1.89
CA LYS A 73 0.86 -4.61 3.03
C LYS A 73 1.88 -5.72 3.28
N GLY A 74 1.67 -6.91 2.71
CA GLY A 74 2.64 -8.01 2.76
C GLY A 74 2.09 -9.30 2.21
N VAL A 75 2.85 -9.90 1.28
CA VAL A 75 2.61 -11.22 0.70
C VAL A 75 3.90 -12.01 0.80
N SER A 76 3.86 -13.17 1.43
CA SER A 76 5.05 -13.96 1.70
C SER A 76 5.16 -15.18 0.77
N HIS A 77 6.30 -15.37 0.11
CA HIS A 77 7.51 -14.51 0.11
C HIS A 77 7.59 -13.66 -1.14
N THR A 78 7.30 -14.24 -2.29
CA THR A 78 7.21 -13.58 -3.61
C THR A 78 5.76 -13.59 -4.04
N ALA A 79 5.29 -12.48 -4.59
CA ALA A 79 3.95 -12.32 -5.09
C ALA A 79 3.93 -12.12 -6.61
N THR A 80 2.97 -12.76 -7.28
CA THR A 80 2.54 -12.41 -8.63
C THR A 80 1.07 -12.03 -8.57
N VAL A 81 0.71 -10.87 -9.09
CA VAL A 81 -0.67 -10.36 -9.08
C VAL A 81 -1.24 -10.43 -10.48
N LEU A 82 -2.41 -11.06 -10.60
CA LEU A 82 -3.16 -11.12 -11.84
C LEU A 82 -4.54 -10.48 -11.63
N VAL A 83 -5.00 -9.75 -12.64
CA VAL A 83 -6.38 -9.26 -12.74
C VAL A 83 -6.96 -9.77 -14.05
N ASP A 84 -8.11 -10.43 -13.99
CA ASP A 84 -8.79 -11.06 -15.11
C ASP A 84 -7.89 -12.03 -15.90
N GLY A 85 -7.00 -12.73 -15.17
CA GLY A 85 -6.06 -13.69 -15.72
C GLY A 85 -4.81 -13.10 -16.38
N LYS A 86 -4.67 -11.76 -16.37
CA LYS A 86 -3.48 -11.08 -16.90
C LYS A 86 -2.58 -10.67 -15.74
N GLU A 87 -1.29 -10.99 -15.80
CA GLU A 87 -0.30 -10.49 -14.84
C GLU A 87 -0.17 -8.98 -14.95
N VAL A 88 -0.34 -8.30 -13.81
CA VAL A 88 -0.32 -6.84 -13.68
C VAL A 88 0.79 -6.34 -12.78
N GLY A 89 1.43 -7.24 -12.01
CA GLY A 89 2.56 -6.88 -11.18
C GLY A 89 3.13 -8.06 -10.41
N SER A 90 4.32 -7.86 -9.87
CA SER A 90 4.99 -8.82 -8.99
C SER A 90 5.77 -8.10 -7.90
N HIS A 91 6.02 -8.78 -6.80
CA HIS A 91 6.78 -8.24 -5.68
C HIS A 91 7.64 -9.31 -5.03
N TYR A 92 8.81 -8.88 -4.58
CA TYR A 92 9.79 -9.70 -3.88
C TYR A 92 10.04 -9.11 -2.50
N ASN A 93 9.64 -9.73 -1.48
CA ASN A 93 9.86 -9.54 -0.05
C ASN A 93 8.56 -9.71 0.75
N ALA A 94 8.61 -10.55 1.79
CA ALA A 94 7.45 -10.90 2.61
C ALA A 94 6.87 -9.73 3.43
N TYR A 95 7.67 -8.72 3.74
CA TYR A 95 7.37 -7.73 4.79
C TYR A 95 7.24 -6.30 4.30
N THR A 96 7.61 -6.02 3.06
CA THR A 96 7.48 -4.69 2.47
C THR A 96 6.16 -4.54 1.74
N PRO A 97 5.47 -3.41 1.91
CA PRO A 97 4.28 -3.10 1.12
C PRO A 97 4.64 -2.85 -0.35
N PHE A 98 3.68 -3.13 -1.22
CA PHE A 98 3.75 -2.80 -2.64
C PHE A 98 2.36 -2.50 -3.19
N SER A 99 2.30 -1.90 -4.34
CA SER A 99 1.05 -1.62 -5.04
C SER A 99 1.14 -1.94 -6.53
N VAL A 100 -0.02 -2.15 -7.13
CA VAL A 100 -0.18 -2.37 -8.57
C VAL A 100 -1.21 -1.38 -9.08
N MET A 101 -0.84 -0.60 -10.11
CA MET A 101 -1.72 0.37 -10.75
C MET A 101 -2.45 -0.30 -11.92
N LEU A 102 -3.75 -0.17 -11.94
CA LEU A 102 -4.64 -0.55 -13.03
C LEU A 102 -5.23 0.74 -13.61
N LYS A 103 -5.03 0.98 -14.89
CA LYS A 103 -5.57 2.17 -15.56
C LYS A 103 -6.74 1.78 -16.45
N ASP A 104 -7.72 2.66 -16.53
CA ASP A 104 -8.85 2.57 -17.44
C ASP A 104 -9.58 1.23 -17.38
N LEU A 105 -9.80 0.71 -16.15
CA LEU A 105 -10.62 -0.47 -15.97
C LEU A 105 -12.04 -0.23 -16.47
N GLU A 106 -12.55 -1.18 -17.25
CA GLU A 106 -13.95 -1.17 -17.66
C GLU A 106 -14.85 -1.35 -16.42
N PRO A 107 -16.02 -0.68 -16.36
CA PRO A 107 -16.93 -0.86 -15.23
C PRO A 107 -17.37 -2.31 -15.06
N GLY A 108 -17.23 -2.88 -13.86
CA GLY A 108 -17.70 -4.23 -13.57
C GLY A 108 -16.98 -4.98 -12.48
N VAL A 109 -17.27 -6.27 -12.44
CA VAL A 109 -16.65 -7.20 -11.49
C VAL A 109 -15.39 -7.80 -12.11
N HIS A 110 -14.27 -7.60 -11.44
CA HIS A 110 -12.95 -8.08 -11.83
C HIS A 110 -12.49 -9.22 -10.91
N LYS A 111 -11.63 -10.08 -11.44
CA LYS A 111 -11.08 -11.23 -10.71
C LYS A 111 -9.62 -10.95 -10.34
N LEU A 112 -9.37 -10.74 -9.06
CA LEU A 112 -8.03 -10.65 -8.49
C LEU A 112 -7.53 -12.05 -8.16
N GLU A 113 -6.33 -12.40 -8.63
CA GLU A 113 -5.58 -13.57 -8.21
C GLU A 113 -4.20 -13.15 -7.73
N VAL A 114 -3.83 -13.56 -6.53
CA VAL A 114 -2.51 -13.33 -5.94
C VAL A 114 -1.84 -14.69 -5.76
N ILE A 115 -0.79 -14.93 -6.52
CA ILE A 115 0.02 -16.14 -6.39
C ILE A 115 1.17 -15.83 -5.42
N ALA A 116 1.15 -16.45 -4.26
CA ALA A 116 2.23 -16.38 -3.29
C ALA A 116 3.15 -17.60 -3.44
N ASP A 117 4.47 -17.38 -3.29
CA ASP A 117 5.50 -18.43 -3.37
C ASP A 117 6.41 -18.34 -2.14
N ASN A 118 6.47 -19.40 -1.31
CA ASN A 118 7.35 -19.47 -0.15
C ASN A 118 8.45 -20.52 -0.28
N ARG A 119 8.76 -20.96 -1.48
CA ARG A 119 9.83 -21.94 -1.73
C ARG A 119 11.21 -21.35 -1.46
N PHE A 120 12.11 -22.19 -0.98
CA PHE A 120 13.52 -21.85 -0.90
C PHE A 120 14.11 -21.81 -2.31
N SER A 121 14.76 -20.71 -2.70
CA SER A 121 15.40 -20.57 -4.00
C SER A 121 16.52 -19.53 -3.95
N GLU A 122 17.44 -19.58 -4.93
CA GLU A 122 18.48 -18.57 -5.09
C GLU A 122 17.93 -17.18 -5.43
N LYS A 123 16.67 -17.12 -5.89
CA LYS A 123 15.97 -15.87 -6.24
C LYS A 123 15.12 -15.34 -5.10
N SER A 124 15.15 -15.96 -3.92
CA SER A 124 14.40 -15.55 -2.76
C SER A 124 15.33 -15.37 -1.56
N ALA A 125 14.99 -14.45 -0.63
CA ALA A 125 15.71 -14.33 0.62
C ALA A 125 15.63 -15.60 1.47
N LEU A 126 14.72 -16.50 1.12
CA LEU A 126 14.56 -17.84 1.71
C LEU A 126 15.38 -18.88 0.95
N HIS A 127 16.62 -18.60 0.58
CA HIS A 127 17.46 -19.56 -0.16
C HIS A 127 18.04 -20.69 0.74
N VAL A 128 17.98 -20.50 2.05
CA VAL A 128 18.34 -21.53 3.04
C VAL A 128 17.33 -21.58 4.18
N PRO A 129 17.07 -22.75 4.78
CA PRO A 129 16.25 -22.84 5.97
C PRO A 129 16.86 -22.05 7.13
N ASN A 130 16.03 -21.30 7.84
CA ASN A 130 16.38 -20.56 9.04
C ASN A 130 15.77 -21.24 10.28
N ASP A 131 16.12 -20.76 11.46
CA ASP A 131 15.58 -21.19 12.75
C ASP A 131 14.20 -20.60 13.09
N TYR A 132 13.61 -19.85 12.16
CA TYR A 132 12.25 -19.33 12.27
C TYR A 132 11.38 -19.80 11.10
N MET A 133 10.07 -19.81 11.32
CA MET A 133 9.11 -20.21 10.30
C MET A 133 8.99 -19.16 9.19
N SER A 134 9.17 -19.59 7.95
CA SER A 134 8.93 -18.75 6.75
C SER A 134 7.51 -19.04 6.26
N TYR A 135 6.57 -18.24 6.73
CA TYR A 135 5.15 -18.38 6.40
C TYR A 135 4.88 -18.02 4.94
N GLY A 136 3.87 -18.67 4.33
CA GLY A 136 3.41 -18.38 2.99
C GLY A 136 1.98 -17.84 2.95
N GLY A 137 1.69 -16.97 1.98
CA GLY A 137 0.36 -16.41 1.77
C GLY A 137 0.29 -14.89 1.91
N ILE A 138 -0.92 -14.37 1.98
CA ILE A 138 -1.19 -12.94 2.18
C ILE A 138 -1.17 -12.64 3.68
N SER A 139 0.00 -12.26 4.20
CA SER A 139 0.24 -12.13 5.64
C SER A 139 -0.28 -10.83 6.26
N ARG A 140 -0.60 -9.84 5.44
CA ARG A 140 -1.11 -8.52 5.87
C ARG A 140 -2.28 -8.08 5.01
N GLY A 141 -2.80 -6.85 5.28
CA GLY A 141 -3.96 -6.32 4.60
C GLY A 141 -3.79 -6.09 3.09
N VAL A 142 -4.93 -6.14 2.38
CA VAL A 142 -5.07 -5.80 0.97
C VAL A 142 -6.20 -4.78 0.85
N ALA A 143 -5.97 -3.70 0.10
CA ALA A 143 -6.99 -2.71 -0.21
C ALA A 143 -6.97 -2.34 -1.68
N MET A 144 -8.07 -1.76 -2.11
CA MET A 144 -8.26 -1.08 -3.38
C MET A 144 -8.44 0.40 -3.10
N GLU A 145 -7.75 1.24 -3.85
CA GLU A 145 -7.91 2.69 -3.85
C GLU A 145 -8.40 3.12 -5.21
N GLU A 146 -9.49 3.89 -5.25
CA GLU A 146 -10.00 4.51 -6.46
C GLU A 146 -9.35 5.89 -6.61
N LEU A 147 -8.82 6.21 -7.79
CA LEU A 147 -7.98 7.38 -8.01
C LEU A 147 -8.48 8.21 -9.19
N GLU A 148 -8.63 9.51 -8.95
CA GLU A 148 -9.05 10.48 -9.94
C GLU A 148 -7.87 11.34 -10.41
N GLY A 149 -7.54 11.27 -11.71
CA GLY A 149 -6.63 12.18 -12.40
C GLY A 149 -5.20 12.23 -11.86
N ALA A 150 -4.99 12.76 -10.66
CA ALA A 150 -3.71 12.75 -9.97
C ALA A 150 -3.86 12.25 -8.53
N TYR A 151 -2.77 11.76 -7.93
CA TYR A 151 -2.82 11.26 -6.55
C TYR A 151 -1.48 11.42 -5.83
N ILE A 152 -1.53 11.41 -4.49
CA ILE A 152 -0.35 11.36 -3.64
C ILE A 152 0.07 9.91 -3.48
N GLU A 153 1.26 9.56 -3.98
CA GLU A 153 1.75 8.19 -3.87
C GLU A 153 2.28 7.88 -2.46
N TYR A 154 3.06 8.82 -1.90
CA TYR A 154 3.55 8.72 -0.53
C TYR A 154 3.93 10.09 0.06
N ILE A 155 3.97 10.13 1.38
CA ILE A 155 4.58 11.17 2.18
C ILE A 155 5.74 10.54 2.95
N HIS A 156 6.93 11.09 2.80
CA HIS A 156 8.09 10.75 3.60
C HIS A 156 8.49 11.99 4.40
N ALA A 157 8.45 11.88 5.72
CA ALA A 157 8.73 12.98 6.63
C ALA A 157 9.77 12.54 7.66
N VAL A 158 10.89 13.26 7.74
CA VAL A 158 12.00 12.94 8.63
C VAL A 158 12.27 14.15 9.55
N PRO A 159 12.04 14.00 10.86
CA PRO A 159 12.37 15.05 11.83
C PRO A 159 13.90 15.15 12.02
N GLU A 160 14.40 16.38 12.03
CA GLU A 160 15.79 16.70 12.31
C GLU A 160 15.90 17.70 13.45
N ARG A 161 16.68 17.37 14.48
CA ARG A 161 16.93 18.28 15.59
C ARG A 161 17.89 19.40 15.16
N THR A 162 17.55 20.63 15.54
CA THR A 162 18.37 21.83 15.34
C THR A 162 18.76 22.45 16.69
N GLU A 163 19.56 23.51 16.68
CA GLU A 163 19.89 24.26 17.90
C GLU A 163 18.67 24.98 18.50
N LYS A 164 17.63 25.25 17.69
CA LYS A 164 16.46 26.05 18.10
C LYS A 164 15.18 25.25 18.26
N GLY A 165 15.20 23.96 17.93
CA GLY A 165 14.02 23.13 17.93
C GLY A 165 14.15 22.01 16.89
N TRP A 166 13.13 21.82 16.05
CA TRP A 166 13.05 20.75 15.08
C TRP A 166 12.66 21.26 13.69
N ASN A 167 13.31 20.72 12.69
CA ASN A 167 12.85 20.80 11.30
C ASN A 167 12.27 19.46 10.89
N VAL A 168 11.38 19.49 9.90
CA VAL A 168 10.89 18.28 9.21
C VAL A 168 11.30 18.36 7.75
N LYS A 169 12.08 17.38 7.29
CA LYS A 169 12.34 17.16 5.85
C LYS A 169 11.20 16.39 5.26
N LEU A 170 10.53 16.99 4.30
CA LEU A 170 9.40 16.43 3.58
C LEU A 170 9.82 15.99 2.19
N ALA A 171 9.33 14.84 1.75
CA ALA A 171 9.34 14.41 0.36
C ALA A 171 7.96 13.82 0.06
N VAL A 172 7.18 14.51 -0.76
CA VAL A 172 5.84 14.10 -1.18
C VAL A 172 5.87 13.78 -2.67
N LYS A 173 5.51 12.56 -3.01
CA LYS A 173 5.43 12.13 -4.40
C LYS A 173 4.00 12.23 -4.89
N VAL A 174 3.81 12.98 -5.97
CA VAL A 174 2.53 13.18 -6.66
C VAL A 174 2.64 12.60 -8.06
N VAL A 175 1.60 11.90 -8.49
CA VAL A 175 1.55 11.23 -9.80
C VAL A 175 0.36 11.74 -10.58
N ASN A 176 0.57 12.10 -11.85
CA ASN A 176 -0.50 12.42 -12.80
C ASN A 176 -0.86 11.15 -13.59
N LEU A 177 -2.10 10.72 -13.53
CA LEU A 177 -2.61 9.56 -14.28
C LEU A 177 -3.15 9.94 -15.65
N GLU A 178 -3.42 11.25 -15.87
CA GLU A 178 -4.01 11.76 -17.10
C GLU A 178 -2.99 11.87 -18.24
N ASP A 179 -3.49 11.81 -19.48
CA ASP A 179 -2.71 12.02 -20.70
C ASP A 179 -2.55 13.53 -21.04
N ALA A 180 -2.89 14.41 -20.10
CA ALA A 180 -2.80 15.85 -20.22
C ALA A 180 -2.00 16.46 -19.05
N GLU A 181 -1.46 17.65 -19.27
CA GLU A 181 -0.85 18.46 -18.21
C GLU A 181 -1.91 18.87 -17.18
N LYS A 182 -1.56 18.76 -15.91
CA LYS A 182 -2.42 19.14 -14.78
C LYS A 182 -1.66 20.01 -13.79
N ILE A 183 -2.26 21.12 -13.38
CA ILE A 183 -1.75 21.96 -12.30
C ILE A 183 -2.58 21.65 -11.06
N VAL A 184 -1.91 21.29 -9.98
CA VAL A 184 -2.54 20.98 -8.69
C VAL A 184 -1.90 21.80 -7.58
N GLU A 185 -2.67 22.09 -6.56
CA GLU A 185 -2.17 22.62 -5.29
C GLU A 185 -1.97 21.46 -4.31
N LEU A 186 -0.75 21.33 -3.80
CA LEU A 186 -0.40 20.37 -2.73
C LEU A 186 -0.32 21.13 -1.40
N GLN A 187 -1.22 20.83 -0.49
CA GLN A 187 -1.16 21.27 0.90
C GLN A 187 -0.62 20.13 1.77
N VAL A 188 0.34 20.43 2.65
CA VAL A 188 0.86 19.48 3.64
C VAL A 188 0.84 20.13 5.01
N ALA A 189 0.24 19.46 5.98
CA ALA A 189 0.07 19.98 7.32
C ALA A 189 0.32 18.94 8.41
N VAL A 190 0.86 19.42 9.53
CA VAL A 190 0.85 18.74 10.83
C VAL A 190 0.18 19.68 11.81
N ASP A 191 -0.96 19.25 12.38
CA ASP A 191 -1.77 20.09 13.26
C ASP A 191 -0.95 20.65 14.45
N GLY A 192 -1.05 21.96 14.62
CA GLY A 192 -0.33 22.69 15.66
C GLY A 192 1.17 22.89 15.45
N LEU A 193 1.76 22.37 14.36
CA LEU A 193 3.18 22.52 14.07
C LEU A 193 3.46 23.34 12.82
N PHE A 194 2.96 22.92 11.66
CA PHE A 194 3.19 23.63 10.40
C PHE A 194 2.14 23.30 9.34
N GLU A 195 2.04 24.20 8.38
CA GLU A 195 1.29 24.02 7.14
C GLU A 195 2.07 24.65 5.99
N ILE A 196 2.15 23.96 4.87
CA ILE A 196 2.74 24.47 3.62
C ILE A 196 1.80 24.22 2.45
N THR A 197 1.85 25.09 1.46
CA THR A 197 1.11 24.96 0.21
C THR A 197 2.05 25.17 -0.96
N LYS A 198 1.95 24.32 -1.99
CA LYS A 198 2.77 24.34 -3.20
C LYS A 198 1.92 24.11 -4.43
N GLU A 199 2.12 24.93 -5.45
CA GLU A 199 1.64 24.63 -6.78
C GLU A 199 2.57 23.63 -7.46
N VAL A 200 2.01 22.55 -8.00
CA VAL A 200 2.74 21.49 -8.68
C VAL A 200 2.20 21.36 -10.10
N ASN A 201 3.08 21.57 -11.08
CA ASN A 201 2.76 21.38 -12.48
C ASN A 201 3.22 19.99 -12.91
N LEU A 202 2.28 19.13 -13.30
CA LEU A 202 2.48 17.74 -13.67
C LEU A 202 2.19 17.57 -15.16
N LYS A 203 3.20 17.20 -15.95
CA LYS A 203 2.96 16.79 -17.35
C LYS A 203 2.16 15.51 -17.41
N ALA A 204 1.68 15.18 -18.60
CA ALA A 204 0.97 13.94 -18.87
C ALA A 204 1.74 12.70 -18.36
N GLY A 205 1.15 11.91 -17.48
CA GLY A 205 1.74 10.71 -16.91
C GLY A 205 3.00 10.92 -16.04
N GLU A 206 3.31 12.18 -15.66
CA GLU A 206 4.51 12.53 -14.91
C GLU A 206 4.37 12.22 -13.40
N GLU A 207 5.49 11.89 -12.79
CA GLU A 207 5.67 11.82 -11.34
C GLU A 207 6.49 13.02 -10.89
N ALA A 208 6.01 13.78 -9.91
CA ALA A 208 6.73 14.87 -9.29
C ALA A 208 7.07 14.56 -7.82
N LEU A 209 8.31 14.85 -7.45
CA LEU A 209 8.75 14.80 -6.05
C LEU A 209 8.86 16.23 -5.53
N VAL A 210 8.02 16.57 -4.56
CA VAL A 210 8.05 17.86 -3.86
C VAL A 210 8.84 17.68 -2.58
N GLU A 211 10.02 18.33 -2.50
CA GLU A 211 10.91 18.28 -1.35
C GLU A 211 10.94 19.64 -0.66
N GLU A 212 10.75 19.65 0.67
CA GLU A 212 10.79 20.85 1.51
C GLU A 212 11.42 20.55 2.86
N THR A 213 11.97 21.60 3.49
CA THR A 213 12.38 21.55 4.89
C THR A 213 11.61 22.61 5.65
N VAL A 214 10.81 22.18 6.62
CA VAL A 214 9.87 23.02 7.36
C VAL A 214 10.32 23.14 8.82
N ASP A 215 10.27 24.34 9.37
CA ASP A 215 10.47 24.56 10.81
C ASP A 215 9.23 24.08 11.59
N ALA A 216 9.41 23.09 12.44
CA ALA A 216 8.37 22.55 13.31
C ALA A 216 8.41 23.12 14.74
N GLY A 217 9.30 24.09 15.01
CA GLY A 217 9.43 24.72 16.32
C GLY A 217 9.94 23.76 17.38
N THR A 218 9.22 23.72 18.51
CA THR A 218 9.56 22.89 19.68
C THR A 218 8.40 21.96 20.02
N PRO A 219 8.15 20.92 19.20
CA PRO A 219 7.09 19.95 19.47
C PRO A 219 7.41 19.11 20.71
N ASP A 220 6.39 18.52 21.31
CA ASP A 220 6.58 17.45 22.27
C ASP A 220 7.19 16.24 21.53
N VAL A 221 8.27 15.70 22.09
CA VAL A 221 8.94 14.55 21.49
C VAL A 221 8.41 13.23 22.08
N TRP A 222 8.48 12.18 21.28
CA TRP A 222 8.15 10.84 21.75
C TRP A 222 9.15 10.39 22.82
N GLU A 223 8.63 9.97 23.96
CA GLU A 223 9.39 9.33 25.03
C GLU A 223 8.63 8.09 25.51
N MET A 224 9.32 7.13 26.14
CA MET A 224 8.72 5.88 26.60
C MET A 224 7.54 6.08 27.54
N ASP A 225 7.63 7.08 28.44
CA ASP A 225 6.58 7.42 29.40
C ASP A 225 5.61 8.49 28.86
N HIS A 226 5.90 9.07 27.71
CA HIS A 226 5.10 10.09 27.04
C HIS A 226 5.13 9.88 25.52
N PRO A 227 4.40 8.88 25.00
CA PRO A 227 4.43 8.52 23.58
C PRO A 227 3.55 9.46 22.75
N VAL A 228 4.11 10.57 22.30
CA VAL A 228 3.43 11.52 21.40
C VAL A 228 3.67 11.13 19.94
N LEU A 229 2.61 11.09 19.16
CA LEU A 229 2.64 10.91 17.72
C LEU A 229 1.93 12.08 17.04
N TYR A 230 2.46 12.53 15.92
CA TYR A 230 1.81 13.52 15.07
C TYR A 230 1.30 12.88 13.80
N THR A 231 0.15 13.31 13.34
CA THR A 231 -0.36 12.93 12.02
C THR A 231 0.01 14.02 11.03
N ILE A 232 0.68 13.62 9.95
CA ILE A 232 0.93 14.48 8.79
C ILE A 232 -0.09 14.14 7.73
N CYS A 233 -0.77 15.17 7.20
CA CYS A 233 -1.75 15.04 6.13
C CYS A 233 -1.27 15.82 4.92
N ALA A 234 -1.44 15.25 3.74
CA ALA A 234 -1.31 15.94 2.47
C ALA A 234 -2.63 15.87 1.72
N VAL A 235 -2.98 16.95 1.04
CA VAL A 235 -4.21 17.11 0.26
C VAL A 235 -3.83 17.66 -1.12
N LEU A 236 -4.42 17.09 -2.17
CA LEU A 236 -4.39 17.65 -3.52
C LEU A 236 -5.71 18.34 -3.84
N SER A 237 -5.62 19.50 -4.43
CA SER A 237 -6.75 20.25 -4.95
C SER A 237 -6.45 20.83 -6.33
N ASP A 238 -7.50 21.14 -7.08
CA ASP A 238 -7.47 21.89 -8.33
C ASP A 238 -8.58 22.96 -8.33
N ALA A 239 -8.93 23.49 -9.50
CA ALA A 239 -9.95 24.52 -9.62
C ALA A 239 -11.35 24.08 -9.17
N ASP A 240 -11.63 22.78 -9.19
CA ASP A 240 -12.92 22.19 -8.82
C ASP A 240 -12.97 21.81 -7.32
N GLY A 241 -11.84 21.83 -6.63
CA GLY A 241 -11.71 21.58 -5.20
C GLY A 241 -10.69 20.52 -4.84
N ALA A 242 -10.75 20.06 -3.59
CA ALA A 242 -9.89 18.99 -3.09
C ALA A 242 -10.43 17.62 -3.54
N PHE A 243 -9.55 16.77 -4.05
CA PHE A 243 -9.94 15.48 -4.64
C PHE A 243 -9.12 14.26 -4.17
N ASP A 244 -7.95 14.47 -3.59
CA ASP A 244 -7.13 13.37 -3.05
C ASP A 244 -6.50 13.76 -1.71
N ASP A 245 -6.32 12.80 -0.82
CA ASP A 245 -5.63 13.00 0.44
C ASP A 245 -4.83 11.75 0.85
N LEU A 246 -3.79 11.98 1.64
CA LEU A 246 -3.02 10.92 2.27
C LEU A 246 -2.59 11.35 3.66
N ALA A 247 -2.76 10.45 4.64
CA ALA A 247 -2.28 10.65 5.99
C ALA A 247 -1.15 9.66 6.33
N SER A 248 -0.22 10.11 7.15
CA SER A 248 0.90 9.31 7.67
C SER A 248 1.22 9.74 9.09
N HIS A 249 2.11 9.01 9.76
CA HIS A 249 2.57 9.37 11.11
C HIS A 249 3.99 9.92 11.08
N LEU A 250 4.20 10.93 11.93
CA LEU A 250 5.49 11.53 12.22
C LEU A 250 5.84 11.25 13.68
N LEU A 251 7.01 10.66 13.90
CA LEU A 251 7.58 10.34 15.21
C LEU A 251 8.55 11.41 15.70
#